data_7128ac34e7e4fe660bc555af6de6c798
#
_entry.id   7128ac34e7e4fe660bc555af6de6c798
#
_cell.length_a   1.000
_cell.length_b   1.000
_cell.length_c   1.000
_cell.angle_alpha   90.00
_cell.angle_beta   90.00
_cell.angle_gamma   90.00
#
_symmetry.space_group_name_H-M   'P 1'
#
loop_
_entity.id
_entity.type
_entity.pdbx_description
1 polymer ?
#
loop_
_entity_poly.entity_id
_entity_poly.type
_entity_poly.pdbx_seq_one_letter_code
_entity_poly.pdbx_strand_id
1 'polypeptide(L)'
;MHALYKQAAALTEEVIAAAVMVQKHFGIGALESIYVRCLERELELAGHKTSREKVIKINYRGMQFKENLRYDLLIDDCLLIEAKSCEKENMDIWRMQLLTYMKLMDKPLGLVINFGNEHLPTRGVKRVILKGADEETVSF
;
A
#
# COMPACT_ATOMS: atom_id res chain seq x y z
N MET A 1 -8.58 -8.94 -15.88
CA MET A 1 -8.13 -8.75 -14.48
C MET A 1 -6.61 -8.79 -14.41
N HIS A 2 -6.03 -7.89 -13.63
CA HIS A 2 -4.58 -7.92 -13.38
C HIS A 2 -4.20 -9.23 -12.71
N ALA A 3 -3.09 -9.84 -13.14
CA ALA A 3 -2.67 -11.18 -12.69
C ALA A 3 -2.48 -11.28 -11.17
N LEU A 4 -2.08 -10.18 -10.51
CA LEU A 4 -1.82 -10.13 -9.08
C LEU A 4 -3.02 -9.64 -8.25
N TYR A 5 -4.13 -9.26 -8.87
CA TYR A 5 -5.24 -8.61 -8.16
C TYR A 5 -5.86 -9.52 -7.08
N LYS A 6 -6.16 -10.76 -7.41
CA LYS A 6 -6.78 -11.69 -6.44
C LYS A 6 -5.88 -11.93 -5.23
N GLN A 7 -4.58 -12.09 -5.47
CA GLN A 7 -3.61 -12.26 -4.40
C GLN A 7 -3.55 -11.02 -3.49
N ALA A 8 -3.46 -9.83 -4.09
CA ALA A 8 -3.44 -8.58 -3.36
C ALA A 8 -4.73 -8.35 -2.57
N ALA A 9 -5.88 -8.61 -3.19
CA ALA A 9 -7.18 -8.47 -2.53
C ALA A 9 -7.32 -9.39 -1.31
N ALA A 10 -6.82 -10.61 -1.42
CA ALA A 10 -6.86 -11.59 -0.32
C ALA A 10 -6.02 -11.17 0.89
N LEU A 11 -5.02 -10.31 0.71
CA LEU A 11 -4.16 -9.81 1.79
C LEU A 11 -4.75 -8.65 2.58
N THR A 12 -5.74 -7.95 2.04
CA THR A 12 -6.16 -6.65 2.60
C THR A 12 -6.68 -6.75 4.03
N GLU A 13 -7.50 -7.73 4.34
CA GLU A 13 -8.07 -7.88 5.70
C GLU A 13 -6.99 -8.23 6.72
N GLU A 14 -6.05 -9.09 6.36
CA GLU A 14 -4.93 -9.44 7.22
C GLU A 14 -4.04 -8.23 7.52
N VAL A 15 -3.75 -7.42 6.51
CA VAL A 15 -2.96 -6.21 6.67
C VAL A 15 -3.68 -5.20 7.57
N ILE A 16 -4.97 -5.00 7.37
CA ILE A 16 -5.77 -4.09 8.20
C ILE A 16 -5.79 -4.58 9.66
N ALA A 17 -5.98 -5.87 9.87
CA ALA A 17 -5.96 -6.45 11.22
C ALA A 17 -4.60 -6.26 11.91
N ALA A 18 -3.51 -6.46 11.18
CA ALA A 18 -2.16 -6.21 11.68
C ALA A 18 -1.95 -4.72 12.02
N ALA A 19 -2.43 -3.81 11.17
CA ALA A 19 -2.35 -2.38 11.42
C ALA A 19 -3.11 -1.97 12.68
N VAL A 20 -4.29 -2.55 12.91
CA VAL A 20 -5.07 -2.31 14.13
C VAL A 20 -4.30 -2.76 15.37
N MET A 21 -3.65 -3.92 15.32
CA MET A 21 -2.82 -4.41 16.43
C MET A 21 -1.68 -3.44 16.74
N VAL A 22 -1.00 -2.96 15.72
CA VAL A 22 0.10 -1.99 15.87
C VAL A 22 -0.40 -0.67 16.46
N GLN A 23 -1.51 -0.15 15.96
CA GLN A 23 -2.12 1.08 16.49
C GLN A 23 -2.52 0.94 17.95
N LYS A 24 -3.11 -0.19 18.33
CA LYS A 24 -3.48 -0.45 19.74
C LYS A 24 -2.27 -0.46 20.65
N HIS A 25 -1.14 -0.94 20.17
CA HIS A 25 0.08 -0.98 20.97
C HIS A 25 0.65 0.41 21.25
N PHE A 26 0.72 1.27 20.23
CA PHE A 26 1.35 2.59 20.34
C PHE A 26 0.37 3.74 20.56
N GLY A 27 -0.92 3.55 20.30
CA GLY A 27 -1.88 4.65 20.20
C GLY A 27 -1.74 5.41 18.90
N ILE A 28 -2.35 6.60 18.81
CA ILE A 28 -2.42 7.38 17.56
C ILE A 28 -1.32 8.44 17.43
N GLY A 29 -0.39 8.54 18.34
CA GLY A 29 0.60 9.62 18.39
C GLY A 29 2.02 9.24 17.97
N ALA A 30 2.25 8.03 17.47
CA ALA A 30 3.58 7.61 17.06
C ALA A 30 3.94 8.12 15.65
N LEU A 31 5.25 8.09 15.33
CA LEU A 31 5.74 8.46 14.01
C LEU A 31 5.36 7.41 12.97
N GLU A 32 5.16 7.84 11.73
CA GLU A 32 4.86 6.94 10.59
C GLU A 32 5.86 5.80 10.49
N SER A 33 7.16 6.09 10.62
CA SER A 33 8.21 5.08 10.52
C SER A 33 8.10 3.98 11.56
N ILE A 34 7.60 4.29 12.75
CA ILE A 34 7.38 3.31 13.81
C ILE A 34 6.24 2.37 13.41
N TYR A 35 5.13 2.92 12.95
CA TYR A 35 4.00 2.11 12.50
C TYR A 35 4.37 1.20 11.33
N VAL A 36 5.10 1.73 10.33
CA VAL A 36 5.52 0.95 9.16
C VAL A 36 6.40 -0.22 9.56
N ARG A 37 7.40 0.02 10.41
CA ARG A 37 8.32 -1.05 10.84
C ARG A 37 7.62 -2.12 11.65
N CYS A 38 6.68 -1.73 12.50
CA CYS A 38 5.94 -2.69 13.31
C CYS A 38 4.91 -3.46 12.48
N LEU A 39 4.27 -2.81 11.52
CA LEU A 39 3.41 -3.49 10.55
C LEU A 39 4.20 -4.50 9.72
N GLU A 40 5.37 -4.11 9.23
CA GLU A 40 6.27 -5.02 8.52
C GLU A 40 6.60 -6.25 9.36
N ARG A 41 6.93 -6.05 10.63
CA ARG A 41 7.25 -7.16 11.53
C ARG A 41 6.07 -8.12 11.72
N GLU A 42 4.86 -7.60 11.91
CA GLU A 42 3.65 -8.43 12.02
C GLU A 42 3.46 -9.29 10.76
N LEU A 43 3.65 -8.70 9.59
CA LEU A 43 3.47 -9.41 8.33
C LEU A 43 4.58 -10.43 8.06
N GLU A 44 5.83 -10.12 8.42
CA GLU A 44 6.93 -11.08 8.34
C GLU A 44 6.71 -12.29 9.26
N LEU A 45 6.23 -12.05 10.48
CA LEU A 45 5.89 -13.13 11.42
C LEU A 45 4.75 -14.01 10.89
N ALA A 46 3.88 -13.45 10.06
CA ALA A 46 2.81 -14.20 9.39
C ALA A 46 3.27 -14.90 8.10
N GLY A 47 4.55 -14.79 7.74
CA GLY A 47 5.14 -15.49 6.60
C GLY A 47 5.17 -14.70 5.30
N HIS A 48 4.84 -13.41 5.33
CA HIS A 48 4.86 -12.57 4.14
C HIS A 48 6.24 -11.98 3.85
N LYS A 49 6.53 -11.75 2.57
CA LYS A 49 7.71 -11.02 2.13
C LYS A 49 7.37 -9.54 2.05
N THR A 50 8.30 -8.70 2.47
CA THR A 50 8.13 -7.24 2.44
C THR A 50 9.31 -6.56 1.76
N SER A 51 9.05 -5.42 1.14
CA SER A 51 10.08 -4.53 0.60
C SER A 51 9.66 -3.08 0.74
N ARG A 52 10.65 -2.15 0.72
CA ARG A 52 10.44 -0.71 0.92
C ARG A 52 10.94 0.15 -0.22
N GLU A 53 11.70 -0.40 -1.13
CA GLU A 53 12.22 0.34 -2.28
C GLU A 53 12.44 -0.57 -3.46
N LYS A 54 12.37 0.01 -4.65
CA LYS A 54 12.61 -0.69 -5.90
C LYS A 54 13.16 0.26 -6.95
N VAL A 55 14.19 -0.17 -7.66
CA VAL A 55 14.68 0.55 -8.83
C VAL A 55 13.86 0.11 -10.03
N ILE A 56 13.27 1.07 -10.72
CA ILE A 56 12.49 0.82 -11.93
C ILE A 56 13.07 1.56 -13.13
N LYS A 57 12.79 1.04 -14.32
CA LYS A 57 13.09 1.72 -15.58
C LYS A 57 11.88 2.54 -16.00
N ILE A 58 12.12 3.80 -16.33
CA ILE A 58 11.10 4.71 -16.84
C ILE A 58 11.43 5.04 -18.27
N ASN A 59 10.43 4.89 -19.16
CA ASN A 59 10.51 5.26 -20.58
C ASN A 59 9.58 6.43 -20.83
N TYR A 60 10.14 7.51 -21.37
CA TYR A 60 9.36 8.68 -21.74
C TYR A 60 9.84 9.24 -23.06
N ARG A 61 9.01 9.16 -24.09
CA ARG A 61 9.24 9.73 -25.43
C ARG A 61 10.64 9.41 -25.98
N GLY A 62 11.05 8.15 -25.89
CA GLY A 62 12.35 7.68 -26.35
C GLY A 62 13.50 7.86 -25.35
N MET A 63 13.26 8.54 -24.23
CA MET A 63 14.22 8.64 -23.13
C MET A 63 14.00 7.49 -22.15
N GLN A 64 15.10 6.85 -21.76
CA GLN A 64 15.09 5.83 -20.71
C GLN A 64 15.95 6.26 -19.54
N PHE A 65 15.46 6.09 -18.33
CA PHE A 65 16.23 6.33 -17.13
C PHE A 65 15.78 5.39 -16.00
N LYS A 66 16.61 5.24 -14.98
CA LYS A 66 16.28 4.47 -13.80
C LYS A 66 15.92 5.40 -12.67
N GLU A 67 14.91 5.04 -11.91
CA GLU A 67 14.48 5.76 -10.72
C GLU A 67 14.39 4.79 -9.54
N ASN A 68 14.86 5.22 -8.36
CA ASN A 68 14.72 4.47 -7.14
C ASN A 68 13.43 4.93 -6.44
N LEU A 69 12.38 4.11 -6.51
CA LEU A 69 11.12 4.39 -5.86
C LEU A 69 11.17 3.92 -4.42
N ARG A 70 10.93 4.84 -3.50
CA ARG A 70 10.77 4.56 -2.07
C ARG A 70 9.30 4.65 -1.72
N TYR A 71 8.77 3.56 -1.27
CA TYR A 71 7.40 3.43 -0.81
C TYR A 71 7.42 2.89 0.62
N ASP A 72 6.29 3.00 1.33
CA ASP A 72 6.31 2.58 2.74
C ASP A 72 6.44 1.07 2.87
N LEU A 73 5.63 0.30 2.12
CA LEU A 73 5.69 -1.15 2.18
C LEU A 73 5.09 -1.78 0.93
N LEU A 74 5.71 -2.84 0.43
CA LEU A 74 5.15 -3.71 -0.60
C LEU A 74 5.12 -5.13 -0.05
N ILE A 75 3.95 -5.77 -0.09
CA ILE A 75 3.72 -7.07 0.51
C ILE A 75 3.52 -8.10 -0.59
N ASP A 76 4.29 -9.19 -0.51
CA ASP A 76 4.25 -10.31 -1.46
C ASP A 76 4.32 -9.88 -2.92
N ASP A 77 5.02 -8.79 -3.18
CA ASP A 77 5.18 -8.16 -4.50
C ASP A 77 3.87 -7.78 -5.19
N CYS A 78 2.76 -7.65 -4.45
CA CYS A 78 1.45 -7.38 -5.05
C CYS A 78 0.61 -6.29 -4.39
N LEU A 79 0.81 -6.00 -3.11
CA LEU A 79 0.00 -5.02 -2.36
C LEU A 79 0.88 -3.89 -1.84
N LEU A 80 0.65 -2.67 -2.33
CA LEU A 80 1.34 -1.47 -1.87
C LEU A 80 0.63 -0.84 -0.68
N ILE A 81 1.41 -0.41 0.30
CA ILE A 81 0.92 0.29 1.50
C ILE A 81 1.54 1.68 1.57
N GLU A 82 0.70 2.67 1.75
CA GLU A 82 1.08 4.03 2.11
C GLU A 82 0.57 4.31 3.52
N ALA A 83 1.49 4.52 4.47
CA ALA A 83 1.15 4.80 5.85
C ALA A 83 1.21 6.29 6.14
N LYS A 84 0.24 6.76 6.89
CA LYS A 84 0.16 8.14 7.39
C LYS A 84 -0.10 8.13 8.89
N SER A 85 0.28 9.21 9.56
CA SER A 85 0.00 9.42 10.98
C SER A 85 -0.42 10.88 11.16
N CYS A 86 -1.62 11.19 10.68
CA CYS A 86 -2.15 12.55 10.64
C CYS A 86 -3.52 12.62 11.31
N GLU A 87 -3.70 13.59 12.18
CA GLU A 87 -5.00 13.90 12.76
C GLU A 87 -5.96 14.42 11.68
N LYS A 88 -5.45 15.32 10.83
CA LYS A 88 -6.23 15.89 9.72
C LYS A 88 -5.93 15.13 8.44
N GLU A 89 -6.90 14.35 7.98
CA GLU A 89 -6.76 13.52 6.78
C GLU A 89 -6.84 14.34 5.50
N ASN A 90 -5.96 13.99 4.54
CA ASN A 90 -6.02 14.43 3.16
C ASN A 90 -5.98 13.21 2.24
N MET A 91 -7.02 12.40 2.33
CA MET A 91 -7.09 11.10 1.70
C MET A 91 -6.98 11.17 0.17
N ASP A 92 -7.50 12.23 -0.47
CA ASP A 92 -7.44 12.39 -1.93
C ASP A 92 -6.00 12.55 -2.42
N ILE A 93 -5.18 13.36 -1.76
CA ILE A 93 -3.77 13.54 -2.13
C ILE A 93 -2.99 12.24 -1.89
N TRP A 94 -3.20 11.60 -0.74
CA TRP A 94 -2.52 10.35 -0.41
C TRP A 94 -2.85 9.25 -1.40
N ARG A 95 -4.12 9.14 -1.79
CA ARG A 95 -4.58 8.19 -2.81
C ARG A 95 -3.89 8.44 -4.15
N MET A 96 -3.78 9.69 -4.56
CA MET A 96 -3.13 10.04 -5.83
C MET A 96 -1.64 9.69 -5.82
N GLN A 97 -0.94 9.93 -4.72
CA GLN A 97 0.46 9.56 -4.57
C GLN A 97 0.64 8.04 -4.67
N LEU A 98 -0.19 7.29 -3.96
CA LEU A 98 -0.14 5.83 -4.00
C LEU A 98 -0.45 5.30 -5.41
N LEU A 99 -1.46 5.88 -6.07
CA LEU A 99 -1.83 5.48 -7.43
C LEU A 99 -0.68 5.69 -8.42
N THR A 100 0.10 6.76 -8.26
CA THR A 100 1.28 7.01 -9.10
C THR A 100 2.30 5.89 -8.95
N TYR A 101 2.63 5.50 -7.72
CA TYR A 101 3.53 4.37 -7.50
C TYR A 101 2.97 3.06 -8.07
N MET A 102 1.67 2.81 -7.89
CA MET A 102 1.01 1.62 -8.45
C MET A 102 1.13 1.56 -9.97
N LYS A 103 0.98 2.69 -10.66
CA LYS A 103 1.15 2.78 -12.11
C LYS A 103 2.59 2.50 -12.52
N LEU A 104 3.55 3.13 -11.86
CA LEU A 104 4.97 2.98 -12.18
C LEU A 104 5.47 1.55 -11.93
N MET A 105 4.98 0.89 -10.89
CA MET A 105 5.38 -0.44 -10.48
C MET A 105 4.50 -1.55 -11.04
N ASP A 106 3.42 -1.20 -11.71
CA ASP A 106 2.38 -2.12 -12.20
C ASP A 106 1.82 -3.02 -11.08
N LYS A 107 1.36 -2.38 -10.02
CA LYS A 107 0.71 -3.08 -8.90
C LYS A 107 -0.79 -2.80 -8.90
N PRO A 108 -1.63 -3.84 -8.73
CA PRO A 108 -3.07 -3.73 -8.97
C PRO A 108 -3.85 -3.07 -7.85
N LEU A 109 -3.33 -3.12 -6.62
CA LEU A 109 -4.05 -2.71 -5.42
C LEU A 109 -3.09 -2.07 -4.43
N GLY A 110 -3.57 -1.04 -3.76
CA GLY A 110 -2.87 -0.39 -2.66
C GLY A 110 -3.81 -0.01 -1.54
N LEU A 111 -3.24 0.21 -0.36
CA LEU A 111 -3.96 0.70 0.80
C LEU A 111 -3.27 1.97 1.32
N VAL A 112 -4.05 3.01 1.53
CA VAL A 112 -3.64 4.13 2.38
C VAL A 112 -4.14 3.82 3.78
N ILE A 113 -3.23 3.80 4.76
CA ILE A 113 -3.56 3.52 6.17
C ILE A 113 -3.15 4.72 7.00
N ASN A 114 -4.12 5.41 7.57
CA ASN A 114 -3.86 6.51 8.49
C ASN A 114 -3.91 6.05 9.94
N PHE A 115 -2.75 5.79 10.51
CA PHE A 115 -2.62 5.39 11.92
C PHE A 115 -3.00 6.50 12.90
N GLY A 116 -3.15 7.75 12.43
CA GLY A 116 -3.66 8.87 13.20
C GLY A 116 -5.17 8.89 13.36
N ASN A 117 -5.89 7.99 12.69
CA ASN A 117 -7.34 7.86 12.80
C ASN A 117 -7.69 6.81 13.84
N GLU A 118 -8.40 7.19 14.90
CA GLU A 118 -8.80 6.26 15.96
C GLU A 118 -9.80 5.19 15.51
N HIS A 119 -10.49 5.42 14.38
CA HIS A 119 -11.39 4.47 13.74
C HIS A 119 -10.72 3.82 12.53
N LEU A 120 -9.52 3.29 12.71
CA LEU A 120 -8.65 2.82 11.63
C LEU A 120 -9.33 1.83 10.69
N PRO A 121 -9.94 0.70 11.16
CA PRO A 121 -10.44 -0.31 10.25
C PRO A 121 -11.62 0.16 9.38
N THR A 122 -12.40 1.12 9.85
CA THR A 122 -13.60 1.60 9.18
C THR A 122 -13.45 2.93 8.46
N ARG A 123 -12.57 3.81 8.96
CA ARG A 123 -12.41 5.19 8.44
C ARG A 123 -10.97 5.56 8.10
N GLY A 124 -10.00 4.85 8.66
CA GLY A 124 -8.59 5.16 8.48
C GLY A 124 -7.92 4.45 7.32
N VAL A 125 -8.65 3.62 6.56
CA VAL A 125 -8.10 2.86 5.43
C VAL A 125 -8.84 3.21 4.15
N LYS A 126 -8.08 3.45 3.08
CA LYS A 126 -8.61 3.65 1.73
C LYS A 126 -7.98 2.63 0.79
N ARG A 127 -8.82 1.84 0.11
CA ARG A 127 -8.39 0.97 -0.99
C ARG A 127 -8.21 1.80 -2.26
N VAL A 128 -7.14 1.55 -2.97
CA VAL A 128 -6.85 2.17 -4.26
C VAL A 128 -6.65 1.05 -5.29
N ILE A 129 -7.45 1.05 -6.34
CA ILE A 129 -7.42 0.03 -7.37
C ILE A 129 -6.88 0.65 -8.65
N LEU A 130 -5.87 0.00 -9.25
CA LEU A 130 -5.38 0.40 -10.56
C LEU A 130 -6.51 0.22 -11.58
N LYS A 131 -6.74 1.22 -12.44
CA LYS A 131 -7.84 1.19 -13.40
C LYS A 131 -7.85 -0.11 -14.20
N GLY A 132 -8.97 -0.83 -14.17
CA GLY A 132 -9.16 -2.09 -14.88
C GLY A 132 -8.57 -3.32 -14.19
N ALA A 133 -7.84 -3.16 -13.09
CA ALA A 133 -7.17 -4.29 -12.43
C ALA A 133 -8.12 -5.33 -11.85
N ASP A 134 -9.28 -4.90 -11.40
CA ASP A 134 -10.33 -5.76 -10.82
C ASP A 134 -11.38 -6.24 -11.84
N GLU A 135 -11.25 -5.82 -13.10
CA GLU A 135 -12.21 -6.16 -14.16
C GLU A 135 -11.80 -7.43 -14.88
N GLU A 136 -12.77 -8.31 -15.14
CA GLU A 136 -12.56 -9.45 -16.00
C GLU A 136 -12.49 -9.00 -17.46
N THR A 137 -11.49 -9.51 -18.18
CA THR A 137 -11.37 -9.30 -19.61
C THR A 137 -12.26 -10.32 -20.32
N VAL A 138 -13.28 -9.85 -21.03
CA VAL A 138 -14.13 -10.71 -21.86
C VAL A 138 -13.53 -10.73 -23.26
N SER A 139 -13.09 -11.91 -23.68
CA SER A 139 -12.65 -12.15 -25.08
C SER A 139 -13.84 -12.62 -25.89
N PHE A 140 -14.07 -11.95 -27.00
CA PHE A 140 -15.05 -12.36 -27.99
C PHE A 140 -14.40 -13.04 -29.15
#